data_17ab61fa1291b59868ba1adbaf755f8c
#
_entry.id   17ab61fa1291b59868ba1adbaf755f8c
#
_cell.length_a   1.000
_cell.length_b   1.000
_cell.length_c   1.000
_cell.angle_alpha   90.00
_cell.angle_beta   90.00
_cell.angle_gamma   90.00
#
_symmetry.space_group_name_H-M   'P 1'
#
loop_
_entity.id
_entity.type
_entity.pdbx_description
1 polymer ?
#
loop_
_entity_poly.entity_id
_entity_poly.type
_entity_poly.pdbx_seq_one_letter_code
_entity_poly.pdbx_strand_id
1 'polypeptide(L)'
;LAAIGMVIGANWNGSRAFTATSGPGLSLMNEFLGLAYFAEIPTVLIDVQRTGPSTGMPTRTQQSDIMEAAYASHGDTKHVLLFPASPKECFDMTVEAFDLAEELQTPIIIMTDLDLGMNDHVSKPFVWDEKRDYKRGKVLDAEALEKIERFGRYKDVDGDGIPYRTIPATHPTKGSYFTRGTSRDEYAAYTEDSEAYQLNMDRLMKKWNTAKDMVPAPQLYQEKSKNETGILFFGTSTYAAEEALDILKENDIMVDAIRLKSFPFNKTVEDFIHAH
;
A
#
# COMPACT_ATOMS: atom_id res chain seq x y z
N LEU A 1 5.84 -3.54 -18.16
CA LEU A 1 6.88 -4.23 -17.40
C LEU A 1 8.10 -3.35 -17.13
N ALA A 2 8.71 -2.73 -18.16
CA ALA A 2 9.90 -1.90 -17.98
C ALA A 2 9.68 -0.71 -17.02
N ALA A 3 8.52 -0.05 -17.07
CA ALA A 3 8.21 1.09 -16.22
C ALA A 3 8.36 0.80 -14.71
N ILE A 4 7.80 -0.31 -14.23
CA ILE A 4 7.92 -0.69 -12.82
C ILE A 4 9.37 -1.05 -12.45
N GLY A 5 10.13 -1.68 -13.35
CA GLY A 5 11.56 -1.94 -13.14
C GLY A 5 12.37 -0.65 -12.97
N MET A 6 12.06 0.38 -13.76
CA MET A 6 12.68 1.73 -13.63
C MET A 6 12.28 2.39 -12.29
N VAL A 7 11.02 2.29 -11.90
CA VAL A 7 10.52 2.80 -10.60
C VAL A 7 11.26 2.15 -9.43
N ILE A 8 11.37 0.82 -9.43
CA ILE A 8 12.09 0.07 -8.39
C ILE A 8 13.56 0.48 -8.32
N GLY A 9 14.25 0.59 -9.47
CA GLY A 9 15.64 1.03 -9.53
C GLY A 9 15.83 2.47 -9.03
N ALA A 10 14.95 3.38 -9.38
CA ALA A 10 14.97 4.77 -8.91
C ALA A 10 14.75 4.85 -7.39
N ASN A 11 13.74 4.13 -6.88
CA ASN A 11 13.41 4.11 -5.45
C ASN A 11 14.49 3.44 -4.60
N TRP A 12 15.13 2.40 -5.13
CA TRP A 12 16.28 1.77 -4.47
C TRP A 12 17.45 2.77 -4.29
N ASN A 13 17.62 3.69 -5.24
CA ASN A 13 18.59 4.77 -5.15
C ASN A 13 18.11 5.99 -4.32
N GLY A 14 16.96 5.90 -3.66
CA GLY A 14 16.44 6.94 -2.79
C GLY A 14 15.55 7.99 -3.45
N SER A 15 15.21 7.84 -4.72
CA SER A 15 14.19 8.68 -5.37
C SER A 15 12.79 8.27 -4.93
N ARG A 16 11.81 9.16 -5.12
CA ARG A 16 10.37 8.87 -5.01
C ARG A 16 9.79 8.81 -6.41
N ALA A 17 9.71 7.61 -6.94
CA ALA A 17 9.20 7.35 -8.29
C ALA A 17 7.94 6.47 -8.22
N PHE A 18 7.06 6.64 -9.21
CA PHE A 18 5.85 5.86 -9.35
C PHE A 18 5.57 5.52 -10.82
N THR A 19 4.67 4.60 -11.04
CA THR A 19 4.07 4.36 -12.35
C THR A 19 2.56 4.12 -12.22
N ALA A 20 1.84 4.33 -13.31
CA ALA A 20 0.41 4.10 -13.38
C ALA A 20 0.10 3.05 -14.44
N THR A 21 -0.93 2.24 -14.19
CA THR A 21 -1.40 1.21 -15.11
C THR A 21 -2.89 0.91 -14.90
N SER A 22 -3.38 -0.16 -15.48
CA SER A 22 -4.69 -0.78 -15.24
C SER A 22 -4.50 -2.29 -15.11
N GLY A 23 -5.52 -3.05 -14.76
CA GLY A 23 -5.45 -4.49 -14.53
C GLY A 23 -4.55 -5.28 -15.50
N PRO A 24 -4.66 -5.14 -16.84
CA PRO A 24 -3.77 -5.83 -17.76
C PRO A 24 -2.29 -5.52 -17.56
N GLY A 25 -1.96 -4.27 -17.21
CA GLY A 25 -0.59 -3.89 -16.92
C GLY A 25 -0.14 -4.35 -15.53
N LEU A 26 -1.05 -4.39 -14.55
CA LEU A 26 -0.78 -4.96 -13.24
C LEU A 26 -0.38 -6.44 -13.37
N SER A 27 -1.12 -7.22 -14.14
CA SER A 27 -0.78 -8.62 -14.46
C SER A 27 0.62 -8.77 -15.05
N LEU A 28 1.04 -7.86 -15.93
CA LEU A 28 2.39 -7.86 -16.52
C LEU A 28 3.49 -7.44 -15.53
N MET A 29 3.14 -6.75 -14.45
CA MET A 29 4.08 -6.23 -13.44
C MET A 29 4.33 -7.18 -12.27
N ASN A 30 3.65 -8.32 -12.22
CA ASN A 30 3.65 -9.26 -11.11
C ASN A 30 5.04 -9.63 -10.60
N GLU A 31 5.98 -9.96 -11.49
CA GLU A 31 7.33 -10.36 -11.10
C GLU A 31 8.08 -9.23 -10.38
N PHE A 32 7.99 -8.03 -10.89
CA PHE A 32 8.63 -6.86 -10.26
C PHE A 32 7.95 -6.44 -8.96
N LEU A 33 6.63 -6.62 -8.84
CA LEU A 33 5.94 -6.38 -7.56
C LEU A 33 6.40 -7.39 -6.51
N GLY A 34 6.56 -8.66 -6.88
CA GLY A 34 7.16 -9.67 -6.01
C GLY A 34 8.58 -9.33 -5.58
N LEU A 35 9.41 -8.85 -6.52
CA LEU A 35 10.75 -8.37 -6.20
C LEU A 35 10.70 -7.19 -5.23
N ALA A 36 9.87 -6.17 -5.47
CA ALA A 36 9.76 -5.00 -4.60
C ALA A 36 9.29 -5.38 -3.20
N TYR A 37 8.31 -6.29 -3.09
CA TYR A 37 7.82 -6.82 -1.82
C TYR A 37 8.91 -7.57 -1.05
N PHE A 38 9.54 -8.55 -1.70
CA PHE A 38 10.49 -9.42 -1.02
C PHE A 38 11.82 -8.73 -0.74
N ALA A 39 12.33 -7.90 -1.65
CA ALA A 39 13.54 -7.09 -1.42
C ALA A 39 13.30 -5.84 -0.57
N GLU A 40 12.04 -5.56 -0.26
CA GLU A 40 11.60 -4.42 0.58
C GLU A 40 12.06 -3.07 0.01
N ILE A 41 11.66 -2.82 -1.23
CA ILE A 41 11.93 -1.58 -1.95
C ILE A 41 10.65 -0.74 -1.96
N PRO A 42 10.67 0.48 -1.43
CA PRO A 42 9.53 1.40 -1.53
C PRO A 42 9.07 1.52 -2.98
N THR A 43 7.78 1.35 -3.22
CA THR A 43 7.25 1.42 -4.58
C THR A 43 5.82 1.94 -4.53
N VAL A 44 5.49 2.91 -5.39
CA VAL A 44 4.12 3.41 -5.54
C VAL A 44 3.62 3.05 -6.92
N LEU A 45 2.47 2.38 -6.97
CA LEU A 45 1.76 2.03 -8.20
C LEU A 45 0.35 2.62 -8.15
N ILE A 46 -0.12 3.20 -9.24
CA ILE A 46 -1.50 3.65 -9.40
C ILE A 46 -2.18 2.70 -10.36
N ASP A 47 -3.19 1.98 -9.89
CA ASP A 47 -4.05 1.14 -10.71
C ASP A 47 -5.36 1.86 -11.03
N VAL A 48 -5.54 2.20 -12.31
CA VAL A 48 -6.76 2.81 -12.81
C VAL A 48 -7.65 1.70 -13.34
N GLN A 49 -8.46 1.13 -12.45
CA GLN A 49 -9.29 -0.04 -12.71
C GLN A 49 -10.30 0.20 -13.83
N ARG A 50 -10.52 -0.80 -14.63
CA ARG A 50 -11.50 -0.81 -15.71
C ARG A 50 -12.06 -2.22 -15.92
N THR A 51 -13.12 -2.31 -16.70
CA THR A 51 -13.79 -3.58 -16.98
C THR A 51 -12.84 -4.58 -17.66
N GLY A 52 -12.63 -5.73 -17.01
CA GLY A 52 -11.95 -6.91 -17.53
C GLY A 52 -12.96 -7.92 -18.14
N PRO A 53 -12.52 -9.18 -18.39
CA PRO A 53 -11.13 -9.65 -18.33
C PRO A 53 -10.27 -9.19 -19.52
N SER A 54 -8.95 -9.39 -19.43
CA SER A 54 -7.93 -8.95 -20.41
C SER A 54 -8.01 -7.45 -20.66
N THR A 55 -7.97 -6.99 -21.91
CA THR A 55 -8.16 -5.57 -22.24
C THR A 55 -9.58 -5.10 -21.93
N GLY A 56 -10.56 -6.00 -21.95
CA GLY A 56 -11.94 -5.79 -21.58
C GLY A 56 -12.62 -4.61 -22.30
N MET A 57 -13.26 -3.76 -21.55
CA MET A 57 -13.84 -2.51 -22.04
C MET A 57 -13.05 -1.31 -21.50
N PRO A 58 -12.07 -0.77 -22.24
CA PRO A 58 -11.12 0.23 -21.74
C PRO A 58 -11.72 1.54 -21.24
N THR A 59 -12.96 1.83 -21.59
CA THR A 59 -13.69 3.05 -21.22
C THR A 59 -14.87 2.78 -20.27
N ARG A 60 -14.88 1.63 -19.61
CA ARG A 60 -15.96 1.27 -18.65
C ARG A 60 -15.37 0.95 -17.29
N THR A 61 -15.99 1.53 -16.28
CA THR A 61 -15.59 1.35 -14.86
C THR A 61 -15.94 -0.07 -14.39
N GLN A 62 -15.00 -0.65 -13.66
CA GLN A 62 -15.19 -1.82 -12.83
C GLN A 62 -14.07 -1.86 -11.79
N GLN A 63 -14.37 -2.30 -10.57
CA GLN A 63 -13.40 -2.48 -9.49
C GLN A 63 -13.08 -3.96 -9.32
N SER A 64 -12.45 -4.56 -10.33
CA SER A 64 -12.19 -6.02 -10.41
C SER A 64 -10.76 -6.43 -10.07
N ASP A 65 -9.85 -5.47 -9.93
CA ASP A 65 -8.41 -5.76 -9.83
C ASP A 65 -7.93 -5.90 -8.37
N ILE A 66 -8.83 -5.74 -7.38
CA ILE A 66 -8.50 -5.65 -5.95
C ILE A 66 -7.79 -6.90 -5.44
N MET A 67 -8.32 -8.10 -5.74
CA MET A 67 -7.70 -9.35 -5.28
C MET A 67 -6.35 -9.59 -5.94
N GLU A 68 -6.24 -9.28 -7.24
CA GLU A 68 -4.97 -9.34 -7.96
C GLU A 68 -3.96 -8.37 -7.34
N ALA A 69 -4.36 -7.11 -7.12
CA ALA A 69 -3.48 -6.11 -6.52
C ALA A 69 -3.04 -6.48 -5.10
N ALA A 70 -3.97 -6.98 -4.26
CA ALA A 70 -3.69 -7.33 -2.88
C ALA A 70 -2.66 -8.46 -2.73
N TYR A 71 -2.62 -9.38 -3.69
CA TYR A 71 -1.80 -10.60 -3.64
C TYR A 71 -0.97 -10.80 -4.92
N ALA A 72 -0.68 -9.72 -5.62
CA ALA A 72 0.11 -9.76 -6.85
C ALA A 72 1.46 -10.47 -6.66
N SER A 73 1.90 -11.19 -7.68
CA SER A 73 3.03 -12.10 -7.71
C SER A 73 2.70 -13.50 -7.17
N HIS A 74 3.71 -14.34 -7.03
CA HIS A 74 3.60 -15.72 -6.55
C HIS A 74 4.13 -15.84 -5.11
N GLY A 75 3.77 -16.92 -4.43
CA GLY A 75 4.13 -17.14 -3.03
C GLY A 75 3.28 -16.27 -2.07
N ASP A 76 3.81 -16.00 -0.90
CA ASP A 76 3.09 -15.35 0.21
C ASP A 76 3.21 -13.81 0.18
N THR A 77 2.95 -13.21 -0.97
CA THR A 77 2.97 -11.76 -1.13
C THR A 77 1.69 -11.09 -0.62
N LYS A 78 1.84 -9.87 -0.10
CA LYS A 78 0.72 -9.00 0.32
C LYS A 78 1.08 -7.54 0.04
N HIS A 79 0.17 -6.81 -0.57
CA HIS A 79 0.40 -5.40 -0.90
C HIS A 79 -0.61 -4.50 -0.21
N VAL A 80 -0.15 -3.34 0.21
CA VAL A 80 -1.01 -2.30 0.79
C VAL A 80 -1.78 -1.62 -0.33
N LEU A 81 -3.11 -1.54 -0.15
CA LEU A 81 -4.02 -0.87 -1.09
C LEU A 81 -4.61 0.38 -0.44
N LEU A 82 -4.78 1.44 -1.23
CA LEU A 82 -5.50 2.65 -0.85
C LEU A 82 -6.68 2.87 -1.79
N PHE A 83 -7.85 3.23 -1.25
CA PHE A 83 -9.11 3.34 -2.00
C PHE A 83 -9.65 4.78 -1.99
N PRO A 84 -9.13 5.68 -2.85
CA PRO A 84 -9.65 7.03 -2.96
C PRO A 84 -11.07 7.03 -3.56
N ALA A 85 -11.93 7.95 -3.09
CA ALA A 85 -13.30 8.13 -3.59
C ALA A 85 -13.50 9.43 -4.37
N SER A 86 -12.52 10.31 -4.41
CA SER A 86 -12.62 11.62 -5.06
C SER A 86 -11.27 12.06 -5.64
N PRO A 87 -11.25 13.03 -6.58
CA PRO A 87 -9.98 13.61 -7.05
C PRO A 87 -9.12 14.19 -5.93
N LYS A 88 -9.76 14.78 -4.90
CA LYS A 88 -9.03 15.27 -3.72
C LYS A 88 -8.34 14.14 -2.96
N GLU A 89 -9.04 13.02 -2.75
CA GLU A 89 -8.43 11.86 -2.09
C GLU A 89 -7.38 11.17 -2.97
N CYS A 90 -7.54 11.17 -4.29
CA CYS A 90 -6.47 10.71 -5.19
C CYS A 90 -5.18 11.50 -4.96
N PHE A 91 -5.29 12.83 -4.84
CA PHE A 91 -4.14 13.67 -4.54
C PHE A 91 -3.55 13.39 -3.15
N ASP A 92 -4.38 13.44 -2.10
CA ASP A 92 -3.94 13.30 -0.71
C ASP A 92 -3.34 11.91 -0.44
N MET A 93 -4.04 10.85 -0.88
CA MET A 93 -3.57 9.48 -0.69
C MET A 93 -2.33 9.16 -1.53
N THR A 94 -2.12 9.83 -2.68
CA THR A 94 -0.87 9.68 -3.44
C THR A 94 0.31 10.28 -2.66
N VAL A 95 0.14 11.44 -2.05
CA VAL A 95 1.17 12.03 -1.19
C VAL A 95 1.48 11.11 -0.01
N GLU A 96 0.45 10.57 0.64
CA GLU A 96 0.58 9.65 1.76
C GLU A 96 1.20 8.29 1.34
N ALA A 97 0.87 7.79 0.15
CA ALA A 97 1.42 6.54 -0.37
C ALA A 97 2.95 6.55 -0.49
N PHE A 98 3.53 7.69 -0.85
CA PHE A 98 5.00 7.81 -0.89
C PHE A 98 5.61 7.72 0.51
N ASP A 99 4.99 8.35 1.52
CA ASP A 99 5.46 8.28 2.90
C ASP A 99 5.30 6.85 3.44
N LEU A 100 4.13 6.22 3.24
CA LEU A 100 3.89 4.83 3.64
C LEU A 100 4.84 3.84 2.95
N ALA A 101 5.11 4.01 1.66
CA ALA A 101 6.04 3.15 0.94
C ALA A 101 7.45 3.22 1.52
N GLU A 102 7.91 4.41 1.89
CA GLU A 102 9.21 4.64 2.51
C GLU A 102 9.27 4.11 3.96
N GLU A 103 8.22 4.37 4.75
CA GLU A 103 8.15 3.93 6.14
C GLU A 103 8.04 2.40 6.24
N LEU A 104 7.17 1.78 5.43
CA LEU A 104 6.94 0.33 5.43
C LEU A 104 7.95 -0.44 4.55
N GLN A 105 8.67 0.25 3.66
CA GLN A 105 9.58 -0.37 2.68
C GLN A 105 8.86 -1.50 1.90
N THR A 106 7.76 -1.15 1.22
CA THR A 106 6.90 -2.12 0.53
C THR A 106 6.13 -1.43 -0.61
N PRO A 107 5.60 -2.17 -1.59
CA PRO A 107 4.67 -1.62 -2.56
C PRO A 107 3.38 -1.09 -1.91
N ILE A 108 2.99 0.12 -2.30
CA ILE A 108 1.69 0.72 -2.02
C ILE A 108 0.97 0.91 -3.34
N ILE A 109 -0.24 0.37 -3.45
CA ILE A 109 -1.04 0.43 -4.68
C ILE A 109 -2.28 1.31 -4.44
N ILE A 110 -2.41 2.36 -5.22
CA ILE A 110 -3.59 3.24 -5.18
C ILE A 110 -4.60 2.69 -6.18
N MET A 111 -5.73 2.22 -5.66
CA MET A 111 -6.81 1.60 -6.43
C MET A 111 -7.85 2.68 -6.81
N THR A 112 -7.60 3.38 -7.89
CA THR A 112 -8.57 4.27 -8.50
C THR A 112 -9.31 3.57 -9.64
N ASP A 113 -10.22 4.23 -10.33
CA ASP A 113 -10.96 3.65 -11.45
C ASP A 113 -11.30 4.69 -12.50
N LEU A 114 -11.99 4.27 -13.57
CA LEU A 114 -12.39 5.14 -14.67
C LEU A 114 -13.54 6.09 -14.31
N ASP A 115 -14.27 5.86 -13.24
CA ASP A 115 -15.25 6.85 -12.77
C ASP A 115 -14.54 8.12 -12.31
N LEU A 116 -13.47 7.98 -11.54
CA LEU A 116 -12.59 9.09 -11.18
C LEU A 116 -11.78 9.64 -12.37
N GLY A 117 -11.38 8.76 -13.29
CA GLY A 117 -10.48 9.13 -14.38
C GLY A 117 -11.17 9.77 -15.60
N MET A 118 -12.46 9.56 -15.81
CA MET A 118 -13.18 9.97 -17.03
C MET A 118 -14.34 10.93 -16.79
N ASN A 119 -14.87 11.02 -15.58
CA ASN A 119 -15.95 11.93 -15.27
C ASN A 119 -15.43 13.28 -14.78
N ASP A 120 -16.19 14.33 -15.07
CA ASP A 120 -15.93 15.65 -14.54
C ASP A 120 -16.36 15.73 -13.07
N HIS A 121 -15.45 16.15 -12.21
CA HIS A 121 -15.68 16.30 -10.79
C HIS A 121 -15.49 17.75 -10.35
N VAL A 122 -16.42 18.26 -9.56
CA VAL A 122 -16.24 19.54 -8.89
C VAL A 122 -15.37 19.33 -7.66
N SER A 123 -14.22 19.98 -7.62
CA SER A 123 -13.25 19.88 -6.53
C SER A 123 -12.71 21.25 -6.15
N LYS A 124 -12.36 21.44 -4.88
CA LYS A 124 -11.55 22.59 -4.48
C LYS A 124 -10.15 22.45 -5.11
N PRO A 125 -9.46 23.58 -5.36
CA PRO A 125 -8.08 23.55 -5.82
C PRO A 125 -7.20 22.69 -4.89
N PHE A 126 -6.33 21.88 -5.47
CA PHE A 126 -5.34 21.12 -4.70
C PHE A 126 -4.27 22.05 -4.17
N VAL A 127 -3.95 21.93 -2.90
CA VAL A 127 -2.93 22.74 -2.24
C VAL A 127 -1.76 21.83 -1.92
N TRP A 128 -0.60 22.17 -2.46
CA TRP A 128 0.65 21.52 -2.11
C TRP A 128 1.18 22.16 -0.81
N ASP A 129 1.43 21.34 0.19
CA ASP A 129 2.03 21.79 1.43
C ASP A 129 3.56 21.75 1.34
N GLU A 130 4.17 22.90 1.07
CA GLU A 130 5.64 23.05 0.98
C GLU A 130 6.35 22.85 2.33
N LYS A 131 5.60 22.90 3.44
CA LYS A 131 6.14 22.74 4.80
C LYS A 131 6.02 21.32 5.33
N ARG A 132 5.38 20.42 4.55
CA ARG A 132 5.22 19.02 4.96
C ARG A 132 6.59 18.37 5.13
N ASP A 133 6.79 17.76 6.29
CA ASP A 133 7.92 16.87 6.52
C ASP A 133 7.65 15.52 5.84
N TYR A 134 8.39 15.25 4.78
CA TYR A 134 8.26 14.00 4.01
C TYR A 134 9.03 12.89 4.70
N LYS A 135 8.31 11.88 5.16
CA LYS A 135 8.87 10.76 5.88
C LYS A 135 9.68 9.84 4.98
N ARG A 136 10.91 9.56 5.38
CA ARG A 136 11.82 8.63 4.66
C ARG A 136 11.90 7.26 5.32
N GLY A 137 11.19 7.05 6.44
CA GLY A 137 11.27 5.83 7.22
C GLY A 137 12.64 5.62 7.86
N LYS A 138 13.01 4.37 8.11
CA LYS A 138 14.23 3.98 8.82
C LYS A 138 15.45 3.98 7.89
N VAL A 139 15.90 5.15 7.46
CA VAL A 139 17.11 5.33 6.65
C VAL A 139 18.27 5.76 7.54
N LEU A 140 19.34 4.98 7.56
CA LEU A 140 20.57 5.28 8.30
C LEU A 140 21.44 6.24 7.49
N ASP A 141 22.00 7.24 8.16
CA ASP A 141 23.03 8.11 7.64
C ASP A 141 24.45 7.57 7.96
N ALA A 142 25.47 8.29 7.52
CA ALA A 142 26.86 7.88 7.73
C ALA A 142 27.23 7.86 9.22
N GLU A 143 26.75 8.81 10.01
CA GLU A 143 27.04 8.90 11.44
C GLU A 143 26.42 7.74 12.22
N ALA A 144 25.16 7.39 11.90
CA ALA A 144 24.51 6.22 12.49
C ALA A 144 25.22 4.92 12.15
N LEU A 145 25.71 4.78 10.91
CA LEU A 145 26.48 3.61 10.48
C LEU A 145 27.81 3.47 11.20
N GLU A 146 28.46 4.56 11.62
CA GLU A 146 29.70 4.48 12.41
C GLU A 146 29.47 3.87 13.79
N LYS A 147 28.26 4.02 14.35
CA LYS A 147 27.89 3.50 15.67
C LYS A 147 27.47 2.02 15.65
N ILE A 148 27.29 1.44 14.46
CA ILE A 148 26.84 0.07 14.28
C ILE A 148 28.06 -0.82 13.96
N GLU A 149 28.22 -1.91 14.69
CA GLU A 149 29.29 -2.89 14.44
C GLU A 149 29.06 -3.61 13.11
N ARG A 150 27.84 -4.12 12.88
CA ARG A 150 27.45 -4.80 11.64
C ARG A 150 26.06 -4.41 11.21
N PHE A 151 25.92 -3.85 10.01
CA PHE A 151 24.63 -3.49 9.42
C PHE A 151 23.88 -4.74 8.96
N GLY A 152 22.63 -4.89 9.42
CA GLY A 152 21.71 -5.95 8.99
C GLY A 152 20.53 -5.36 8.21
N ARG A 153 20.54 -5.47 6.89
CA ARG A 153 19.51 -4.90 6.02
C ARG A 153 18.10 -5.42 6.33
N TYR A 154 17.99 -6.66 6.78
CA TYR A 154 16.73 -7.34 7.04
C TYR A 154 16.53 -7.68 8.52
N LYS A 155 17.32 -7.06 9.39
CA LYS A 155 17.22 -7.27 10.84
C LYS A 155 16.12 -6.42 11.45
N ASP A 156 15.20 -7.05 12.18
CA ASP A 156 14.16 -6.37 12.98
C ASP A 156 14.76 -5.88 14.31
N VAL A 157 15.24 -4.64 14.32
CA VAL A 157 15.89 -4.06 15.51
C VAL A 157 14.88 -3.56 16.53
N ASP A 158 13.79 -2.94 16.04
CA ASP A 158 12.80 -2.26 16.89
C ASP A 158 11.60 -3.15 17.25
N GLY A 159 11.51 -4.33 16.65
CA GLY A 159 10.45 -5.27 16.94
C GLY A 159 9.12 -4.97 16.24
N ASP A 160 9.12 -4.18 15.17
CA ASP A 160 7.93 -3.85 14.36
C ASP A 160 7.92 -4.52 12.97
N GLY A 161 8.93 -5.35 12.68
CA GLY A 161 9.10 -6.03 11.42
C GLY A 161 9.72 -5.17 10.30
N ILE A 162 9.92 -3.87 10.54
CA ILE A 162 10.47 -2.92 9.55
C ILE A 162 11.97 -2.76 9.80
N PRO A 163 12.84 -3.20 8.88
CA PRO A 163 14.28 -3.11 9.06
C PRO A 163 14.80 -1.71 8.73
N TYR A 164 16.01 -1.41 9.21
CA TYR A 164 16.75 -0.25 8.75
C TYR A 164 17.31 -0.47 7.35
N ARG A 165 17.40 0.60 6.56
CA ARG A 165 18.00 0.60 5.23
C ARG A 165 18.99 1.73 5.05
N THR A 166 19.81 1.61 4.04
CA THR A 166 20.72 2.65 3.56
C THR A 166 20.40 2.99 2.12
N ILE A 167 20.81 4.16 1.69
CA ILE A 167 20.80 4.57 0.28
C ILE A 167 22.22 4.37 -0.27
N PRO A 168 22.40 3.97 -1.54
CA PRO A 168 23.74 3.86 -2.14
C PRO A 168 24.59 5.09 -1.92
N ALA A 169 25.86 4.90 -1.62
CA ALA A 169 26.85 5.93 -1.32
C ALA A 169 26.66 6.70 0.01
N THR A 170 25.79 6.24 0.92
CA THR A 170 25.65 6.84 2.25
C THR A 170 26.96 6.80 3.04
N HIS A 171 27.75 5.72 2.92
CA HIS A 171 29.01 5.56 3.63
C HIS A 171 30.05 4.84 2.74
N PRO A 172 31.33 5.20 2.79
CA PRO A 172 32.36 4.62 1.90
C PRO A 172 32.61 3.13 2.09
N THR A 173 32.42 2.58 3.30
CA THR A 173 32.77 1.18 3.63
C THR A 173 31.69 0.42 4.40
N LYS A 174 30.66 1.09 4.92
CA LYS A 174 29.60 0.48 5.73
C LYS A 174 28.23 0.63 5.07
N GLY A 175 27.30 -0.22 5.47
CA GLY A 175 25.89 -0.12 5.07
C GLY A 175 25.58 -0.58 3.65
N SER A 176 26.57 -1.06 2.88
CA SER A 176 26.32 -1.65 1.57
C SER A 176 25.73 -3.06 1.70
N TYR A 177 24.81 -3.41 0.82
CA TYR A 177 24.19 -4.73 0.76
C TYR A 177 23.83 -5.06 -0.69
N PHE A 178 23.63 -6.33 -0.96
CA PHE A 178 23.18 -6.77 -2.27
C PHE A 178 21.67 -7.03 -2.25
N THR A 179 20.92 -6.23 -3.00
CA THR A 179 19.48 -6.43 -3.18
C THR A 179 19.23 -7.58 -4.14
N ARG A 180 18.37 -8.52 -3.74
CA ARG A 180 18.02 -9.69 -4.56
C ARG A 180 16.63 -10.21 -4.25
N GLY A 181 16.05 -10.89 -5.22
CA GLY A 181 14.79 -11.63 -5.06
C GLY A 181 14.95 -13.05 -4.50
N THR A 182 16.19 -13.52 -4.27
CA THR A 182 16.47 -14.82 -3.66
C THR A 182 16.42 -14.75 -2.13
N SER A 183 16.28 -15.92 -1.48
CA SER A 183 16.32 -16.04 -0.02
C SER A 183 17.64 -15.53 0.56
N ARG A 184 17.58 -15.03 1.79
CA ARG A 184 18.67 -14.34 2.47
C ARG A 184 18.51 -14.38 3.99
N ASP A 185 19.62 -14.19 4.69
CA ASP A 185 19.61 -13.96 6.12
C ASP A 185 19.36 -12.47 6.47
N GLU A 186 19.37 -12.15 7.75
CA GLU A 186 19.17 -10.79 8.28
C GLU A 186 20.24 -9.77 7.81
N TYR A 187 21.38 -10.26 7.33
CA TYR A 187 22.50 -9.45 6.83
C TYR A 187 22.53 -9.33 5.30
N ALA A 188 21.48 -9.77 4.61
CA ALA A 188 21.39 -9.82 3.15
C ALA A 188 22.33 -10.83 2.47
N ALA A 189 22.94 -11.75 3.21
CA ALA A 189 23.69 -12.84 2.63
C ALA A 189 22.75 -13.92 2.08
N TYR A 190 23.03 -14.41 0.86
CA TYR A 190 22.26 -15.48 0.26
C TYR A 190 22.30 -16.76 1.12
N THR A 191 21.13 -17.34 1.34
CA THR A 191 20.99 -18.64 2.00
C THR A 191 19.70 -19.34 1.57
N GLU A 192 19.75 -20.68 1.54
CA GLU A 192 18.59 -21.57 1.39
C GLU A 192 18.27 -22.29 2.71
N ASP A 193 18.83 -21.82 3.82
CA ASP A 193 18.54 -22.34 5.15
C ASP A 193 17.08 -22.07 5.51
N SER A 194 16.38 -23.10 5.96
CA SER A 194 14.94 -23.06 6.25
C SER A 194 14.60 -22.18 7.45
N GLU A 195 15.46 -22.09 8.47
CA GLU A 195 15.24 -21.25 9.64
C GLU A 195 15.39 -19.77 9.28
N ALA A 196 16.41 -19.43 8.49
CA ALA A 196 16.61 -18.08 7.99
C ALA A 196 15.44 -17.62 7.09
N TYR A 197 14.92 -18.52 6.26
CA TYR A 197 13.72 -18.25 5.44
C TYR A 197 12.48 -18.00 6.31
N GLN A 198 12.21 -18.89 7.28
CA GLN A 198 11.08 -18.76 8.21
C GLN A 198 11.13 -17.44 8.97
N LEU A 199 12.26 -17.08 9.57
CA LEU A 199 12.46 -15.84 10.31
C LEU A 199 12.15 -14.60 9.43
N ASN A 200 12.55 -14.65 8.16
CA ASN A 200 12.32 -13.54 7.23
C ASN A 200 10.81 -13.42 6.88
N MET A 201 10.12 -14.54 6.66
CA MET A 201 8.67 -14.55 6.40
C MET A 201 7.88 -14.09 7.62
N ASP A 202 8.23 -14.54 8.82
CA ASP A 202 7.61 -14.12 10.08
C ASP A 202 7.79 -12.61 10.31
N ARG A 203 8.98 -12.07 9.98
CA ARG A 203 9.24 -10.64 10.05
C ARG A 203 8.40 -9.86 9.03
N LEU A 204 8.27 -10.33 7.79
CA LEU A 204 7.40 -9.70 6.79
C LEU A 204 5.92 -9.72 7.23
N MET A 205 5.47 -10.81 7.87
CA MET A 205 4.13 -10.89 8.42
C MET A 205 3.93 -9.93 9.60
N LYS A 206 4.96 -9.76 10.45
CA LYS A 206 4.95 -8.77 11.52
C LYS A 206 4.86 -7.34 10.97
N LYS A 207 5.67 -7.00 9.94
CA LYS A 207 5.56 -5.72 9.23
C LYS A 207 4.16 -5.49 8.66
N TRP A 208 3.52 -6.53 8.10
CA TRP A 208 2.15 -6.48 7.63
C TRP A 208 1.15 -6.13 8.73
N ASN A 209 1.33 -6.69 9.93
CA ASN A 209 0.49 -6.34 11.09
C ASN A 209 0.74 -4.90 11.55
N THR A 210 1.99 -4.43 11.55
CA THR A 210 2.32 -3.03 11.83
C THR A 210 1.65 -2.08 10.82
N ALA A 211 1.58 -2.47 9.56
CA ALA A 211 0.93 -1.66 8.52
C ALA A 211 -0.56 -1.40 8.78
N LYS A 212 -1.27 -2.29 9.49
CA LYS A 212 -2.70 -2.11 9.83
C LYS A 212 -2.99 -0.81 10.58
N ASP A 213 -2.04 -0.36 11.39
CA ASP A 213 -2.18 0.85 12.21
C ASP A 213 -1.59 2.10 11.54
N MET A 214 -0.89 1.93 10.42
CA MET A 214 -0.25 3.02 9.67
C MET A 214 -1.07 3.49 8.48
N VAL A 215 -1.89 2.62 7.89
CA VAL A 215 -2.72 2.94 6.72
C VAL A 215 -3.94 3.79 7.09
N PRO A 216 -4.53 4.54 6.14
CA PRO A 216 -5.73 5.34 6.39
C PRO A 216 -6.84 4.57 7.08
N ALA A 217 -7.31 5.08 8.21
CA ALA A 217 -8.39 4.46 8.98
C ALA A 217 -9.72 4.47 8.20
N PRO A 218 -10.57 3.44 8.38
CA PRO A 218 -11.90 3.42 7.80
C PRO A 218 -12.77 4.55 8.37
N GLN A 219 -13.83 4.90 7.67
CA GLN A 219 -14.82 5.86 8.11
C GLN A 219 -16.11 5.14 8.50
N LEU A 220 -16.54 5.32 9.74
CA LEU A 220 -17.79 4.75 10.25
C LEU A 220 -18.94 5.72 10.04
N TYR A 221 -20.09 5.18 9.62
CA TYR A 221 -21.38 5.84 9.53
C TYR A 221 -22.31 5.06 10.47
N GLN A 222 -22.34 5.48 11.74
CA GLN A 222 -23.12 4.82 12.78
C GLN A 222 -24.05 5.82 13.43
N GLU A 223 -25.29 5.40 13.68
CA GLU A 223 -26.20 6.11 14.56
C GLU A 223 -25.96 5.73 16.04
N LYS A 224 -26.71 6.36 16.95
CA LYS A 224 -26.54 6.15 18.40
C LYS A 224 -26.88 4.72 18.87
N SER A 225 -27.67 3.98 18.10
CA SER A 225 -28.04 2.60 18.36
C SER A 225 -27.37 1.67 17.35
N LYS A 226 -26.83 0.56 17.81
CA LYS A 226 -26.26 -0.48 16.93
C LYS A 226 -27.41 -1.17 16.17
N ASN A 227 -27.26 -1.24 14.85
CA ASN A 227 -28.19 -1.93 13.97
C ASN A 227 -27.70 -3.37 13.69
N GLU A 228 -28.60 -4.25 13.26
CA GLU A 228 -28.26 -5.64 12.93
C GLU A 228 -27.66 -5.79 11.53
N THR A 229 -27.86 -4.79 10.67
CA THR A 229 -27.39 -4.80 9.28
C THR A 229 -26.29 -3.79 9.11
N GLY A 230 -25.16 -4.23 8.58
CA GLY A 230 -24.02 -3.40 8.21
C GLY A 230 -23.81 -3.34 6.70
N ILE A 231 -23.51 -2.15 6.18
CA ILE A 231 -23.13 -1.93 4.78
C ILE A 231 -21.63 -1.58 4.72
N LEU A 232 -20.89 -2.29 3.87
CA LEU A 232 -19.46 -2.05 3.65
C LEU A 232 -19.26 -1.59 2.20
N PHE A 233 -18.53 -0.49 2.02
CA PHE A 233 -18.27 0.10 0.69
C PHE A 233 -16.88 0.76 0.64
N PHE A 234 -16.42 1.08 -0.57
CA PHE A 234 -15.12 1.72 -0.80
C PHE A 234 -15.05 2.41 -2.17
N GLY A 235 -14.03 3.24 -2.37
CA GLY A 235 -13.74 3.89 -3.65
C GLY A 235 -14.91 4.73 -4.16
N THR A 236 -15.15 4.71 -5.46
CA THR A 236 -16.17 5.52 -6.13
C THR A 236 -17.61 5.13 -5.80
N SER A 237 -17.85 3.98 -5.17
CA SER A 237 -19.17 3.65 -4.63
C SER A 237 -19.58 4.54 -3.43
N THR A 238 -18.68 5.37 -2.90
CA THR A 238 -18.92 6.19 -1.70
C THR A 238 -20.13 7.10 -1.84
N TYR A 239 -20.21 7.87 -2.92
CA TYR A 239 -21.34 8.83 -3.08
C TYR A 239 -22.69 8.13 -3.26
N ALA A 240 -22.72 7.04 -4.02
CA ALA A 240 -23.95 6.24 -4.17
C ALA A 240 -24.33 5.56 -2.84
N ALA A 241 -23.37 5.12 -2.05
CA ALA A 241 -23.63 4.55 -0.73
C ALA A 241 -24.16 5.60 0.25
N GLU A 242 -23.59 6.80 0.27
CA GLU A 242 -24.07 7.91 1.12
C GLU A 242 -25.51 8.29 0.76
N GLU A 243 -25.84 8.44 -0.52
CA GLU A 243 -27.22 8.68 -0.98
C GLU A 243 -28.17 7.52 -0.59
N ALA A 244 -27.71 6.28 -0.74
CA ALA A 244 -28.50 5.12 -0.34
C ALA A 244 -28.78 5.09 1.17
N LEU A 245 -27.81 5.48 2.01
CA LEU A 245 -28.00 5.59 3.46
C LEU A 245 -29.06 6.64 3.81
N ASP A 246 -29.06 7.79 3.13
CA ASP A 246 -30.08 8.83 3.31
C ASP A 246 -31.48 8.33 2.91
N ILE A 247 -31.60 7.64 1.77
CA ILE A 247 -32.88 7.06 1.30
C ILE A 247 -33.39 5.98 2.27
N LEU A 248 -32.50 5.11 2.77
CA LEU A 248 -32.89 4.09 3.76
C LEU A 248 -33.44 4.75 5.03
N LYS A 249 -32.76 5.77 5.53
CA LYS A 249 -33.16 6.52 6.70
C LYS A 249 -34.51 7.22 6.51
N GLU A 250 -34.77 7.81 5.34
CA GLU A 250 -36.09 8.42 4.99
C GLU A 250 -37.25 7.40 4.97
N ASN A 251 -36.92 6.10 4.80
CA ASN A 251 -37.87 5.00 4.81
C ASN A 251 -37.88 4.23 6.15
N ASP A 252 -37.33 4.81 7.23
CA ASP A 252 -37.22 4.20 8.56
C ASP A 252 -36.45 2.87 8.60
N ILE A 253 -35.56 2.64 7.63
CA ILE A 253 -34.67 1.49 7.58
C ILE A 253 -33.30 1.92 8.12
N MET A 254 -32.98 1.46 9.34
CA MET A 254 -31.75 1.82 10.01
C MET A 254 -30.67 0.77 9.75
N VAL A 255 -29.52 1.21 9.27
CA VAL A 255 -28.33 0.38 9.01
C VAL A 255 -27.10 1.09 9.51
N ASP A 256 -26.09 0.33 9.92
CA ASP A 256 -24.74 0.87 10.13
C ASP A 256 -23.93 0.73 8.85
N ALA A 257 -22.95 1.60 8.66
CA ALA A 257 -22.10 1.48 7.49
C ALA A 257 -20.63 1.81 7.79
N ILE A 258 -19.73 1.22 7.01
CA ILE A 258 -18.32 1.47 7.08
C ILE A 258 -17.75 1.65 5.67
N ARG A 259 -17.02 2.74 5.48
CA ARG A 259 -16.24 2.97 4.27
C ARG A 259 -14.80 2.52 4.49
N LEU A 260 -14.34 1.60 3.68
CA LEU A 260 -12.95 1.18 3.64
C LEU A 260 -12.12 2.19 2.84
N LYS A 261 -10.99 2.61 3.41
CA LYS A 261 -10.03 3.51 2.76
C LYS A 261 -8.74 2.84 2.38
N SER A 262 -8.46 1.67 2.97
CA SER A 262 -7.20 0.96 2.79
C SER A 262 -7.32 -0.54 3.07
N PHE A 263 -6.31 -1.27 2.68
CA PHE A 263 -5.99 -2.65 3.06
C PHE A 263 -4.48 -2.69 3.38
N PRO A 264 -4.02 -3.37 4.47
CA PRO A 264 -4.73 -4.32 5.35
C PRO A 264 -5.80 -3.68 6.23
N PHE A 265 -6.78 -4.48 6.60
CA PHE A 265 -7.84 -4.06 7.50
C PHE A 265 -7.35 -4.00 8.94
N ASN A 266 -7.68 -2.91 9.62
CA ASN A 266 -7.43 -2.75 11.05
C ASN A 266 -8.56 -3.37 11.89
N LYS A 267 -8.36 -3.33 13.22
CA LYS A 267 -9.34 -3.88 14.15
C LYS A 267 -10.75 -3.28 14.02
N THR A 268 -10.88 -2.02 13.64
CA THR A 268 -12.19 -1.36 13.45
C THR A 268 -13.03 -2.05 12.38
N VAL A 269 -12.40 -2.45 11.27
CA VAL A 269 -13.08 -3.19 10.18
C VAL A 269 -13.45 -4.59 10.64
N GLU A 270 -12.54 -5.29 11.31
CA GLU A 270 -12.78 -6.63 11.86
C GLU A 270 -13.95 -6.60 12.86
N ASP A 271 -13.95 -5.65 13.80
CA ASP A 271 -15.01 -5.46 14.78
C ASP A 271 -16.36 -5.12 14.13
N PHE A 272 -16.37 -4.29 13.07
CA PHE A 272 -17.58 -3.99 12.33
C PHE A 272 -18.18 -5.24 11.68
N ILE A 273 -17.36 -6.05 11.00
CA ILE A 273 -17.82 -7.29 10.35
C ILE A 273 -18.36 -8.29 11.37
N HIS A 274 -17.70 -8.42 12.54
CA HIS A 274 -18.16 -9.32 13.59
C HIS A 274 -19.43 -8.84 14.32
N ALA A 275 -19.74 -7.57 14.18
CA ALA A 275 -20.86 -6.95 14.85
C ALA A 275 -22.17 -7.03 14.06
N HIS A 276 -22.09 -7.27 12.75
CA HIS A 276 -23.17 -7.34 11.79
C HIS A 276 -23.14 -8.67 11.00
#